data_eaa6a46d519beef969894ee20281eb0c
#
_entry.id   eaa6a46d519beef969894ee20281eb0c
#
_cell.length_a   1.000
_cell.length_b   1.000
_cell.length_c   1.000
_cell.angle_alpha   90.00
_cell.angle_beta   90.00
_cell.angle_gamma   90.00
#
_symmetry.space_group_name_H-M   'P 1'
#
loop_
_entity.id
_entity.type
_entity.pdbx_description
1 polymer ?
#
loop_
_entity_poly.entity_id
_entity_poly.type
_entity_poly.pdbx_seq_one_letter_code
_entity_poly.pdbx_strand_id
1 'polypeptide(L)'
;MDPAIVTLEQIEASMVRCPDQEITEQMIACIDKARMSGDSVGGLIRAQVRNAPPGLGEPVFDKLTADLAKAMMSLPATRGVEFGLGFDSVLMRGSEHNDRFQTEDGRIRTDTNRSGGIQGGISNGAVSYTHLRAHETQR
;
A
#
# COMPACT_ATOMS: atom_id res chain seq x y z
N MET A 1 -9.57 -5.65 -9.16
CA MET A 1 -8.97 -4.87 -10.27
C MET A 1 -7.46 -4.84 -10.10
N ASP A 2 -6.68 -5.01 -11.17
CA ASP A 2 -5.21 -4.96 -11.12
C ASP A 2 -4.75 -3.51 -10.88
N PRO A 3 -4.03 -3.23 -9.77
CA PRO A 3 -3.55 -1.88 -9.47
C PRO A 3 -2.60 -1.31 -10.55
N ALA A 4 -1.99 -2.17 -11.36
CA ALA A 4 -1.05 -1.75 -12.41
C ALA A 4 -1.72 -0.95 -13.54
N ILE A 5 -3.01 -1.14 -13.75
CA ILE A 5 -3.78 -0.51 -14.85
C ILE A 5 -4.71 0.61 -14.38
N VAL A 6 -4.84 0.81 -13.07
CA VAL A 6 -5.70 1.86 -12.51
C VAL A 6 -5.10 3.24 -12.77
N THR A 7 -5.93 4.17 -13.26
CA THR A 7 -5.56 5.56 -13.48
C THR A 7 -6.03 6.47 -12.33
N LEU A 8 -5.37 7.62 -12.18
CA LEU A 8 -5.79 8.61 -11.19
C LEU A 8 -7.22 9.10 -11.46
N GLU A 9 -7.58 9.28 -12.71
CA GLU A 9 -8.92 9.72 -13.12
C GLU A 9 -10.00 8.72 -12.65
N GLN A 10 -9.77 7.41 -12.77
CA GLN A 10 -10.67 6.38 -12.27
C GLN A 10 -10.84 6.43 -10.75
N ILE A 11 -9.76 6.74 -10.03
CA ILE A 11 -9.79 6.89 -8.56
C ILE A 11 -10.59 8.14 -8.17
N GLU A 12 -10.31 9.27 -8.81
CA GLU A 12 -10.95 10.57 -8.51
C GLU A 12 -12.44 10.60 -8.89
N ALA A 13 -12.87 9.79 -9.86
CA ALA A 13 -14.27 9.68 -10.26
C ALA A 13 -15.16 9.05 -9.15
N SER A 14 -14.57 8.34 -8.20
CA SER A 14 -15.29 7.68 -7.10
C SER A 14 -15.23 8.52 -5.82
N MET A 15 -16.39 8.73 -5.19
CA MET A 15 -16.50 9.43 -3.89
C MET A 15 -15.68 8.73 -2.78
N VAL A 16 -15.55 7.42 -2.84
CA VAL A 16 -14.79 6.60 -1.89
C VAL A 16 -13.40 6.24 -2.42
N ARG A 17 -12.97 6.85 -3.54
CA ARG A 17 -11.68 6.64 -4.19
C ARG A 17 -11.41 5.18 -4.56
N CYS A 18 -12.45 4.41 -4.84
CA CYS A 18 -12.37 3.05 -5.35
C CYS A 18 -12.59 3.07 -6.87
N PRO A 19 -11.65 2.57 -7.69
CA PRO A 19 -11.78 2.59 -9.15
C PRO A 19 -12.74 1.54 -9.72
N ASP A 20 -13.25 0.63 -8.88
CA ASP A 20 -14.20 -0.40 -9.22
C ASP A 20 -15.62 0.07 -8.88
N GLN A 21 -16.48 0.20 -9.88
CA GLN A 21 -17.82 0.77 -9.69
C GLN A 21 -18.70 -0.11 -8.81
N GLU A 22 -18.69 -1.42 -8.99
CA GLU A 22 -19.52 -2.33 -8.20
C GLU A 22 -19.10 -2.31 -6.73
N ILE A 23 -17.79 -2.33 -6.48
CA ILE A 23 -17.25 -2.21 -5.11
C ILE A 23 -17.54 -0.83 -4.51
N THR A 24 -17.47 0.25 -5.32
CA THR A 24 -17.84 1.60 -4.89
C THR A 24 -19.26 1.66 -4.37
N GLU A 25 -20.23 1.08 -5.07
CA GLU A 25 -21.62 1.05 -4.64
C GLU A 25 -21.81 0.27 -3.33
N GLN A 26 -21.13 -0.87 -3.19
CA GLN A 26 -21.13 -1.65 -1.95
C GLN A 26 -20.51 -0.89 -0.77
N MET A 27 -19.40 -0.17 -1.01
CA MET A 27 -18.75 0.66 0.02
C MET A 27 -19.66 1.80 0.47
N ILE A 28 -20.29 2.51 -0.45
CA ILE A 28 -21.22 3.60 -0.14
C ILE A 28 -22.42 3.07 0.68
N ALA A 29 -23.00 1.96 0.26
CA ALA A 29 -24.11 1.35 0.99
C ALA A 29 -23.72 0.93 2.42
N CYS A 30 -22.51 0.41 2.60
CA CYS A 30 -21.96 0.05 3.91
C CYS A 30 -21.78 1.28 4.81
N ILE A 31 -21.20 2.36 4.28
CA ILE A 31 -20.99 3.63 5.00
C ILE A 31 -22.33 4.26 5.38
N ASP A 32 -23.29 4.30 4.46
CA ASP A 32 -24.62 4.88 4.74
C ASP A 32 -25.37 4.08 5.80
N LYS A 33 -25.29 2.76 5.79
CA LYS A 33 -25.88 1.91 6.82
C LYS A 33 -25.29 2.20 8.21
N ALA A 34 -23.97 2.32 8.31
CA ALA A 34 -23.33 2.68 9.58
C ALA A 34 -23.74 4.08 10.03
N ARG A 35 -23.74 5.06 9.14
CA ARG A 35 -24.16 6.43 9.43
C ARG A 35 -25.60 6.50 9.97
N MET A 36 -26.53 5.74 9.37
CA MET A 36 -27.92 5.71 9.82
C MET A 36 -28.08 5.08 11.21
N SER A 37 -27.18 4.19 11.61
CA SER A 37 -27.17 3.59 12.95
C SER A 37 -26.34 4.39 13.97
N GLY A 38 -25.79 5.54 13.58
CA GLY A 38 -24.91 6.34 14.46
C GLY A 38 -23.56 5.68 14.72
N ASP A 39 -23.09 4.87 13.79
CA ASP A 39 -21.84 4.08 13.90
C ASP A 39 -20.85 4.48 12.80
N SER A 40 -19.66 3.90 12.83
CA SER A 40 -18.58 4.10 11.84
C SER A 40 -18.04 2.78 11.30
N VAL A 41 -17.39 2.84 10.16
CA VAL A 41 -16.70 1.70 9.54
C VAL A 41 -15.22 1.99 9.44
N GLY A 42 -14.40 0.95 9.63
CA GLY A 42 -12.99 1.00 9.31
C GLY A 42 -12.74 0.88 7.80
N GLY A 43 -11.52 1.14 7.39
CA GLY A 43 -11.13 1.07 5.98
C GLY A 43 -9.70 0.60 5.77
N LEU A 44 -9.45 0.12 4.57
CA LEU A 44 -8.13 -0.19 4.04
C LEU A 44 -7.85 0.71 2.84
N ILE A 45 -6.74 1.42 2.89
CA ILE A 45 -6.24 2.23 1.77
C ILE A 45 -5.00 1.54 1.21
N ARG A 46 -4.98 1.31 -0.09
CA ARG A 46 -3.79 0.86 -0.81
C ARG A 46 -3.20 2.03 -1.56
N ALA A 47 -1.95 2.37 -1.26
CA ALA A 47 -1.17 3.35 -2.01
C ALA A 47 -0.15 2.64 -2.90
N GLN A 48 0.06 3.18 -4.10
CA GLN A 48 1.03 2.69 -5.06
C GLN A 48 1.89 3.85 -5.54
N VAL A 49 3.19 3.71 -5.45
CA VAL A 49 4.16 4.66 -6.00
C VAL A 49 4.84 4.02 -7.20
N ARG A 50 4.71 4.65 -8.36
CA ARG A 50 5.34 4.22 -9.63
C ARG A 50 6.54 5.10 -9.93
N ASN A 51 7.54 4.54 -10.60
CA ASN A 51 8.75 5.24 -11.01
C ASN A 51 9.54 5.88 -9.86
N ALA A 52 9.47 5.28 -8.67
CA ALA A 52 10.34 5.69 -7.57
C ALA A 52 11.80 5.46 -7.98
N PRO A 53 12.70 6.44 -7.81
CA PRO A 53 14.11 6.21 -8.10
C PRO A 53 14.67 5.16 -7.13
N PRO A 54 15.61 4.31 -7.56
CA PRO A 54 16.33 3.44 -6.63
C PRO A 54 17.22 4.27 -5.71
N GLY A 55 17.47 3.77 -4.49
CA GLY A 55 18.40 4.37 -3.54
C GLY A 55 17.76 5.38 -2.57
N LEU A 56 16.44 5.48 -2.49
CA LEU A 56 15.77 6.28 -1.44
C LEU A 56 15.81 5.54 -0.11
N GLY A 57 16.10 6.27 0.95
CA GLY A 57 16.22 5.78 2.33
C GLY A 57 17.68 5.71 2.78
N GLU A 58 17.92 5.74 4.09
CA GLU A 58 19.24 5.65 4.69
C GLU A 58 19.23 4.68 5.89
N PRO A 59 20.30 3.90 6.10
CA PRO A 59 20.43 3.14 7.34
C PRO A 59 20.79 4.12 8.49
N VAL A 60 20.45 3.88 9.73
CA VAL A 60 19.72 2.75 10.32
C VAL A 60 18.29 3.17 10.67
N PHE A 61 18.07 4.46 10.97
CA PHE A 61 16.81 5.00 11.45
C PHE A 61 15.97 5.63 10.34
N ASP A 62 16.59 6.08 9.26
CA ASP A 62 15.93 6.77 8.13
C ASP A 62 15.71 5.83 6.94
N LYS A 63 15.46 4.55 7.23
CA LYS A 63 15.01 3.60 6.22
C LYS A 63 13.72 4.09 5.59
N LEU A 64 13.58 3.95 4.28
CA LEU A 64 12.38 4.39 3.57
C LEU A 64 11.09 3.82 4.20
N THR A 65 11.10 2.56 4.64
CA THR A 65 9.96 1.97 5.37
C THR A 65 9.68 2.67 6.70
N ALA A 66 10.71 3.11 7.42
CA ALA A 66 10.55 3.82 8.69
C ALA A 66 9.94 5.21 8.47
N ASP A 67 10.45 5.97 7.49
CA ASP A 67 9.94 7.31 7.16
C ASP A 67 8.52 7.26 6.65
N LEU A 68 8.22 6.33 5.73
CA LEU A 68 6.87 6.13 5.24
C LEU A 68 5.93 5.69 6.37
N ALA A 69 6.34 4.75 7.22
CA ALA A 69 5.53 4.32 8.35
C ALA A 69 5.25 5.46 9.32
N LYS A 70 6.26 6.28 9.65
CA LYS A 70 6.11 7.49 10.48
C LYS A 70 5.10 8.46 9.87
N ALA A 71 5.22 8.74 8.58
CA ALA A 71 4.30 9.62 7.87
C ALA A 71 2.87 9.08 7.87
N MET A 72 2.68 7.80 7.53
CA MET A 72 1.38 7.14 7.48
C MET A 72 0.72 7.03 8.87
N MET A 73 1.50 6.68 9.89
CA MET A 73 0.99 6.58 11.26
C MET A 73 0.70 7.95 11.90
N SER A 74 1.16 9.05 11.31
CA SER A 74 0.79 10.41 11.75
C SER A 74 -0.60 10.84 11.28
N LEU A 75 -1.19 10.12 10.31
CA LEU A 75 -2.55 10.39 9.87
C LEU A 75 -3.56 9.97 10.95
N PRO A 76 -4.61 10.78 11.20
CA PRO A 76 -5.65 10.43 12.17
C PRO A 76 -6.28 9.06 11.85
N ALA A 77 -6.69 8.36 12.90
CA ALA A 77 -7.36 7.06 12.83
C ALA A 77 -6.55 5.90 12.22
N THR A 78 -5.31 6.11 11.78
CA THR A 78 -4.46 5.03 11.28
C THR A 78 -4.12 4.06 12.41
N ARG A 79 -4.25 2.74 12.16
CA ARG A 79 -4.00 1.65 13.13
C ARG A 79 -2.93 0.67 12.67
N GLY A 80 -2.54 0.70 11.42
CA GLY A 80 -1.50 -0.16 10.87
C GLY A 80 -1.05 0.27 9.49
N VAL A 81 0.17 -0.10 9.15
CA VAL A 81 0.76 0.09 7.83
C VAL A 81 1.54 -1.17 7.46
N GLU A 82 1.44 -1.57 6.20
CA GLU A 82 2.13 -2.73 5.66
C GLU A 82 2.80 -2.34 4.33
N PHE A 83 3.94 -2.96 4.03
CA PHE A 83 4.67 -2.78 2.77
C PHE A 83 4.75 -4.09 2.01
N GLY A 84 4.56 -4.04 0.69
CA GLY A 84 4.56 -5.24 -0.15
C GLY A 84 3.50 -6.25 0.29
N LEU A 85 3.91 -7.49 0.55
CA LEU A 85 3.03 -8.54 1.09
C LEU A 85 2.63 -8.32 2.55
N GLY A 86 3.32 -7.41 3.27
CA GLY A 86 3.00 -7.11 4.66
C GLY A 86 3.02 -8.34 5.56
N PHE A 87 1.98 -8.53 6.36
CA PHE A 87 1.86 -9.67 7.29
C PHE A 87 1.69 -11.02 6.59
N ASP A 88 1.23 -11.06 5.34
CA ASP A 88 1.12 -12.32 4.59
C ASP A 88 2.49 -12.96 4.32
N SER A 89 3.57 -12.20 4.42
CA SER A 89 4.94 -12.70 4.29
C SER A 89 5.30 -13.77 5.32
N VAL A 90 4.64 -13.83 6.48
CA VAL A 90 4.86 -14.84 7.52
C VAL A 90 4.46 -16.25 7.08
N LEU A 91 3.63 -16.36 6.05
CA LEU A 91 3.19 -17.65 5.48
C LEU A 91 4.19 -18.22 4.48
N MET A 92 5.25 -17.45 4.15
CA MET A 92 6.24 -17.82 3.13
C MET A 92 7.58 -18.17 3.76
N ARG A 93 8.32 -19.02 3.06
CA ARG A 93 9.74 -19.24 3.35
C ARG A 93 10.55 -18.07 2.82
N GLY A 94 11.70 -17.77 3.43
CA GLY A 94 12.56 -16.66 3.01
C GLY A 94 13.01 -16.77 1.54
N SER A 95 13.26 -17.99 1.05
CA SER A 95 13.60 -18.24 -0.36
C SER A 95 12.45 -17.96 -1.33
N GLU A 96 11.22 -18.07 -0.87
CA GLU A 96 10.02 -17.76 -1.65
C GLU A 96 9.70 -16.27 -1.60
N HIS A 97 9.89 -15.64 -0.43
CA HIS A 97 9.62 -14.22 -0.23
C HIS A 97 10.65 -13.32 -0.92
N ASN A 98 11.87 -13.78 -1.09
CA ASN A 98 12.96 -12.95 -1.61
C ASN A 98 12.74 -12.52 -3.06
N ASP A 99 12.79 -11.21 -3.32
CA ASP A 99 12.76 -10.62 -4.66
C ASP A 99 14.18 -10.61 -5.23
N ARG A 100 14.50 -11.56 -6.10
CA ARG A 100 15.85 -11.70 -6.68
C ARG A 100 16.10 -10.61 -7.71
N PHE A 101 17.29 -10.03 -7.66
CA PHE A 101 17.73 -9.09 -8.68
C PHE A 101 18.07 -9.80 -9.99
N GLN A 102 17.66 -9.22 -11.09
CA GLN A 102 17.97 -9.63 -12.45
C GLN A 102 18.29 -8.41 -13.31
N THR A 103 18.95 -8.66 -14.43
CA THR A 103 19.21 -7.61 -15.43
C THR A 103 18.29 -7.82 -16.62
N GLU A 104 17.49 -6.83 -16.94
CA GLU A 104 16.61 -6.80 -18.10
C GLU A 104 16.84 -5.50 -18.88
N ASP A 105 17.18 -5.59 -20.15
CA ASP A 105 17.51 -4.45 -21.02
C ASP A 105 18.56 -3.48 -20.43
N GLY A 106 19.57 -4.02 -19.76
CA GLY A 106 20.65 -3.23 -19.11
C GLY A 106 20.21 -2.50 -17.84
N ARG A 107 19.02 -2.77 -17.33
CA ARG A 107 18.50 -2.23 -16.07
C ARG A 107 18.38 -3.33 -15.03
N ILE A 108 18.71 -2.98 -13.79
CA ILE A 108 18.51 -3.89 -12.65
C ILE A 108 17.04 -3.82 -12.26
N ARG A 109 16.39 -5.00 -12.20
CA ARG A 109 15.02 -5.19 -11.76
C ARG A 109 14.94 -6.36 -10.79
N THR A 110 13.79 -6.56 -10.19
CA THR A 110 13.48 -7.76 -9.41
C THR A 110 12.52 -8.66 -10.18
N ASP A 111 12.65 -9.98 -10.02
CA ASP A 111 11.80 -11.00 -10.65
C ASP A 111 10.36 -11.00 -10.05
N THR A 112 10.26 -10.60 -8.79
CA THR A 112 9.00 -10.43 -8.05
C THR A 112 9.02 -9.10 -7.31
N ASN A 113 7.92 -8.73 -6.66
CA ASN A 113 7.82 -7.49 -5.89
C ASN A 113 7.12 -7.71 -4.54
N ARG A 114 7.51 -8.74 -3.83
CA ARG A 114 6.94 -9.15 -2.54
C ARG A 114 7.32 -8.20 -1.42
N SER A 115 8.51 -7.64 -1.48
CA SER A 115 8.99 -6.59 -0.56
C SER A 115 8.37 -5.20 -0.81
N GLY A 116 7.56 -5.05 -1.88
CA GLY A 116 6.92 -3.79 -2.22
C GLY A 116 7.89 -2.70 -2.67
N GLY A 117 8.94 -3.06 -3.39
CA GLY A 117 9.91 -2.11 -3.96
C GLY A 117 10.92 -1.55 -2.95
N ILE A 118 10.93 -2.06 -1.71
CA ILE A 118 11.85 -1.60 -0.66
C ILE A 118 12.54 -2.82 -0.05
N GLN A 119 13.84 -2.95 -0.30
CA GLN A 119 14.68 -4.02 0.24
C GLN A 119 15.76 -3.44 1.15
N GLY A 120 15.92 -4.02 2.34
CA GLY A 120 16.86 -3.48 3.33
C GLY A 120 16.55 -2.06 3.82
N GLY A 121 15.36 -1.54 3.53
CA GLY A 121 14.96 -0.16 3.83
C GLY A 121 15.27 0.84 2.74
N ILE A 122 15.75 0.38 1.58
CA ILE A 122 16.14 1.22 0.43
C ILE A 122 15.25 0.87 -0.77
N SER A 123 14.81 1.88 -1.53
CA SER A 123 14.03 1.64 -2.76
C SER A 123 14.90 0.97 -3.82
N ASN A 124 14.33 -0.03 -4.50
CA ASN A 124 15.01 -0.79 -5.56
C ASN A 124 14.57 -0.39 -6.97
N GLY A 125 13.72 0.64 -7.10
CA GLY A 125 13.17 1.11 -8.38
C GLY A 125 11.95 0.33 -8.88
N ALA A 126 11.52 -0.71 -8.18
CA ALA A 126 10.25 -1.38 -8.45
C ALA A 126 9.07 -0.53 -7.94
N VAL A 127 7.86 -0.91 -8.33
CA VAL A 127 6.64 -0.24 -7.84
C VAL A 127 6.50 -0.48 -6.34
N SER A 128 6.40 0.60 -5.56
CA SER A 128 6.17 0.48 -4.12
C SER A 128 4.69 0.35 -3.80
N TYR A 129 4.35 -0.63 -2.97
CA TYR A 129 3.00 -0.87 -2.47
C TYR A 129 2.96 -0.70 -0.95
N THR A 130 1.97 0.04 -0.49
CA THR A 130 1.73 0.27 0.94
C THR A 130 0.26 0.09 1.24
N HIS A 131 -0.07 -0.54 2.36
CA HIS A 131 -1.44 -0.70 2.84
C HIS A 131 -1.59 0.01 4.17
N LEU A 132 -2.61 0.85 4.27
CA LEU A 132 -2.99 1.56 5.48
C LEU A 132 -4.29 0.98 6.03
N ARG A 133 -4.34 0.67 7.31
CA ARG A 133 -5.55 0.30 8.04
C ARG A 133 -5.95 1.43 8.97
N ALA A 134 -7.17 1.94 8.80
CA ALA A 134 -7.72 3.01 9.60
C ALA A 134 -9.09 2.62 10.19
N HIS A 135 -9.37 3.07 11.41
CA HIS A 135 -10.67 2.92 12.03
C HIS A 135 -10.91 4.07 13.00
N GLU A 136 -11.92 4.90 12.73
CA GLU A 136 -12.35 5.93 13.67
C GLU A 136 -13.16 5.29 14.80
N THR A 137 -12.77 5.61 16.04
CA THR A 137 -13.60 5.32 17.21
C THR A 137 -14.49 6.51 17.46
N GLN A 138 -15.81 6.35 17.36
CA GLN A 138 -16.74 7.35 17.85
C GLN A 138 -16.63 7.47 19.38
N ARG A 139 -16.60 8.71 19.86
CA ARG A 139 -16.77 9.02 21.28
C ARG A 139 -18.24 9.31 21.58
#